data_a0a4ab1f1d2d54a0064270798d4440a7
#
_entry.id   a0a4ab1f1d2d54a0064270798d4440a7
#
_cell.length_a   1.000
_cell.length_b   1.000
_cell.length_c   1.000
_cell.angle_alpha   90.00
_cell.angle_beta   90.00
_cell.angle_gamma   90.00
#
_symmetry.space_group_name_H-M   'P 1'
#
loop_
_entity.id
_entity.type
_entity.pdbx_description
1 polymer ?
#
loop_
_entity_poly.entity_id
_entity_poly.type
_entity_poly.pdbx_seq_one_letter_code
_entity_poly.pdbx_strand_id
1 'polypeptide(L)'
;MNVLIQGRNMTVSDDLRQIAEDRIERSERIFDGRVNVDVEFTEKFNPSRSDGRFKVEITSNVAGHFVRGEADALDARSALDSAADRYERQLRRLKERMIQRTRTRDHKAVDVVIEPTEEQPDPGHAVVRTKQFAMRPMATDEAILQMEMLGHDFFFFFNAESGKYSVVYSRRDGDIGLIEPE
;
A
#
# COMPACT_ATOMS: atom_id res chain seq x y z
N MET A 1 18.55 -2.34 4.78
CA MET A 1 17.27 -1.67 4.50
C MET A 1 17.51 -0.26 4.07
N ASN A 2 16.73 0.26 3.16
CA ASN A 2 16.75 1.69 2.81
C ASN A 2 15.37 2.25 3.18
N VAL A 3 15.33 3.15 4.18
CA VAL A 3 14.08 3.82 4.60
C VAL A 3 14.14 5.23 4.08
N LEU A 4 13.20 5.60 3.22
CA LEU A 4 13.01 6.97 2.75
C LEU A 4 11.89 7.61 3.58
N ILE A 5 12.21 8.68 4.32
CA ILE A 5 11.24 9.39 5.17
C ILE A 5 11.02 10.79 4.62
N GLN A 6 9.76 11.08 4.28
CA GLN A 6 9.35 12.36 3.69
C GLN A 6 8.22 13.01 4.51
N GLY A 7 8.19 14.34 4.50
CA GLY A 7 7.11 15.13 5.07
C GLY A 7 6.38 15.92 3.99
N ARG A 8 5.05 15.80 3.94
CA ARG A 8 4.18 16.58 3.08
C ARG A 8 3.39 17.57 3.91
N ASN A 9 3.52 18.86 3.61
CA ASN A 9 2.95 19.97 4.38
C ASN A 9 3.45 20.05 5.83
N MET A 10 4.50 19.34 6.20
CA MET A 10 5.15 19.37 7.51
C MET A 10 6.63 19.06 7.42
N THR A 11 7.38 19.54 8.38
CA THR A 11 8.79 19.13 8.56
C THR A 11 8.85 17.94 9.51
N VAL A 12 9.51 16.86 9.11
CA VAL A 12 9.76 15.71 9.97
C VAL A 12 10.97 16.01 10.85
N SER A 13 10.77 16.09 12.18
CA SER A 13 11.86 16.30 13.13
C SER A 13 12.80 15.09 13.17
N ASP A 14 14.05 15.30 13.60
CA ASP A 14 15.04 14.22 13.73
C ASP A 14 14.57 13.14 14.71
N ASP A 15 13.92 13.50 15.80
CA ASP A 15 13.33 12.56 16.75
C ASP A 15 12.25 11.69 16.10
N LEU A 16 11.35 12.30 15.31
CA LEU A 16 10.29 11.57 14.62
C LEU A 16 10.87 10.65 13.54
N ARG A 17 11.92 11.09 12.86
CA ARG A 17 12.67 10.30 11.89
C ARG A 17 13.28 9.07 12.55
N GLN A 18 13.99 9.25 13.67
CA GLN A 18 14.61 8.15 14.41
C GLN A 18 13.56 7.13 14.88
N ILE A 19 12.43 7.61 15.42
CA ILE A 19 11.34 6.74 15.86
C ILE A 19 10.77 5.93 14.68
N ALA A 20 10.63 6.56 13.51
CA ALA A 20 10.15 5.87 12.31
C ALA A 20 11.14 4.80 11.85
N GLU A 21 12.44 5.11 11.80
CA GLU A 21 13.50 4.15 11.45
C GLU A 21 13.48 2.95 12.39
N ASP A 22 13.50 3.17 13.72
CA ASP A 22 13.47 2.12 14.73
C ASP A 22 12.22 1.23 14.62
N ARG A 23 11.09 1.84 14.28
CA ARG A 23 9.80 1.13 14.15
C ARG A 23 9.77 0.25 12.92
N ILE A 24 10.33 0.74 11.81
CA ILE A 24 10.40 0.00 10.56
C ILE A 24 11.44 -1.12 10.63
N GLU A 25 12.60 -0.91 11.26
CA GLU A 25 13.61 -1.95 11.47
C GLU A 25 13.05 -3.19 12.20
N ARG A 26 12.12 -2.99 13.14
CA ARG A 26 11.47 -4.12 13.82
C ARG A 26 10.62 -4.94 12.85
N SER A 27 10.02 -4.30 11.87
CA SER A 27 9.20 -4.96 10.85
C SER A 27 10.02 -5.80 9.87
N GLU A 28 11.33 -5.50 9.67
CA GLU A 28 12.24 -6.29 8.84
C GLU A 28 12.36 -7.75 9.30
N ARG A 29 12.27 -7.99 10.60
CA ARG A 29 12.36 -9.37 11.15
C ARG A 29 11.24 -10.29 10.66
N ILE A 30 10.19 -9.70 10.07
CA ILE A 30 9.08 -10.46 9.50
C ILE A 30 9.46 -11.05 8.14
N PHE A 31 10.27 -10.32 7.35
CA PHE A 31 10.69 -10.74 6.02
C PHE A 31 12.22 -10.71 5.90
N ASP A 32 12.83 -11.86 5.58
CA ASP A 32 14.27 -11.95 5.31
C ASP A 32 14.55 -11.37 3.91
N GLY A 33 15.05 -10.12 3.84
CA GLY A 33 15.43 -9.50 2.58
C GLY A 33 15.62 -8.00 2.68
N ARG A 34 16.37 -7.44 1.73
CA ARG A 34 16.51 -5.97 1.58
C ARG A 34 15.22 -5.41 0.99
N VAL A 35 14.47 -4.69 1.79
CA VAL A 35 13.23 -4.01 1.38
C VAL A 35 13.47 -2.50 1.40
N ASN A 36 13.04 -1.81 0.34
CA ASN A 36 12.95 -0.34 0.36
C ASN A 36 11.59 0.03 0.94
N VAL A 37 11.58 0.88 1.96
CA VAL A 37 10.37 1.34 2.64
C VAL A 37 10.27 2.84 2.55
N ASP A 38 9.18 3.33 2.02
CA ASP A 38 8.83 4.74 1.95
C ASP A 38 7.86 5.08 3.09
N VAL A 39 8.18 6.09 3.89
CA VAL A 39 7.35 6.60 4.98
C VAL A 39 7.01 8.06 4.69
N GLU A 40 5.75 8.34 4.39
CA GLU A 40 5.24 9.70 4.15
C GLU A 40 4.42 10.18 5.34
N PHE A 41 4.82 11.33 5.92
CA PHE A 41 4.06 12.06 6.91
C PHE A 41 3.32 13.21 6.24
N THR A 42 2.02 13.30 6.39
CA THR A 42 1.20 14.38 5.84
C THR A 42 0.45 15.11 6.94
N GLU A 43 0.59 16.43 7.02
CA GLU A 43 -0.30 17.27 7.83
C GLU A 43 -1.48 17.75 6.97
N LYS A 44 -2.71 17.46 7.43
CA LYS A 44 -3.95 17.83 6.73
C LYS A 44 -4.39 19.24 7.16
N PHE A 45 -4.62 20.14 6.22
CA PHE A 45 -5.00 21.52 6.49
C PHE A 45 -6.50 21.73 6.81
N ASN A 46 -7.34 20.70 6.77
CA ASN A 46 -8.77 20.88 6.96
C ASN A 46 -9.18 20.56 8.41
N PRO A 47 -9.50 21.57 9.24
CA PRO A 47 -9.79 21.40 10.68
C PRO A 47 -11.17 20.79 10.98
N SER A 48 -11.97 20.43 9.96
CA SER A 48 -13.34 19.94 10.16
C SER A 48 -13.44 18.56 10.83
N ARG A 49 -12.31 17.86 11.01
CA ARG A 49 -12.22 16.60 11.77
C ARG A 49 -10.95 16.63 12.61
N SER A 50 -11.12 16.85 13.89
CA SER A 50 -10.04 16.80 14.88
C SER A 50 -9.31 15.45 14.96
N ASP A 51 -9.94 14.38 14.48
CA ASP A 51 -9.48 13.00 14.68
C ASP A 51 -8.46 12.50 13.63
N GLY A 52 -7.91 13.37 12.81
CA GLY A 52 -7.03 12.95 11.72
C GLY A 52 -6.18 14.07 11.13
N ARG A 53 -5.58 14.92 12.00
CA ARG A 53 -4.71 16.01 11.54
C ARG A 53 -3.46 15.51 10.84
N PHE A 54 -2.87 14.44 11.35
CA PHE A 54 -1.69 13.82 10.78
C PHE A 54 -2.03 12.48 10.15
N LYS A 55 -1.58 12.28 8.92
CA LYS A 55 -1.64 11.00 8.21
C LYS A 55 -0.23 10.47 8.04
N VAL A 56 -0.04 9.19 8.31
CA VAL A 56 1.20 8.49 7.99
C VAL A 56 0.89 7.34 7.05
N GLU A 57 1.68 7.23 6.01
CA GLU A 57 1.62 6.16 5.02
C GLU A 57 2.99 5.48 4.96
N ILE A 58 3.01 4.15 5.10
CA ILE A 58 4.20 3.31 5.00
C ILE A 58 3.99 2.38 3.82
N THR A 59 4.86 2.44 2.83
CA THR A 59 4.75 1.62 1.62
C THR A 59 6.07 0.90 1.34
N SER A 60 5.99 -0.34 0.91
CA SER A 60 7.15 -1.11 0.46
C SER A 60 6.79 -2.09 -0.65
N ASN A 61 7.79 -2.53 -1.41
CA ASN A 61 7.66 -3.65 -2.34
C ASN A 61 8.43 -4.85 -1.78
N VAL A 62 7.72 -5.89 -1.42
CA VAL A 62 8.27 -7.12 -0.81
C VAL A 62 7.96 -8.28 -1.73
N ALA A 63 9.00 -8.89 -2.31
CA ALA A 63 8.88 -10.04 -3.21
C ALA A 63 7.86 -9.81 -4.36
N GLY A 64 7.84 -8.60 -4.94
CA GLY A 64 6.93 -8.23 -6.02
C GLY A 64 5.52 -7.83 -5.58
N HIS A 65 5.24 -7.80 -4.27
CA HIS A 65 3.97 -7.36 -3.71
C HIS A 65 4.12 -6.02 -3.01
N PHE A 66 3.22 -5.09 -3.32
CA PHE A 66 3.14 -3.82 -2.60
C PHE A 66 2.43 -4.04 -1.27
N VAL A 67 3.09 -3.63 -0.19
CA VAL A 67 2.53 -3.66 1.17
C VAL A 67 2.39 -2.23 1.65
N ARG A 68 1.20 -1.88 2.14
CA ARG A 68 0.89 -0.53 2.59
C ARG A 68 0.22 -0.56 3.97
N GLY A 69 0.70 0.30 4.87
CA GLY A 69 0.04 0.62 6.13
C GLY A 69 -0.24 2.12 6.19
N GLU A 70 -1.49 2.52 6.43
CA GLU A 70 -1.83 3.94 6.56
C GLU A 70 -2.70 4.16 7.79
N ALA A 71 -2.49 5.31 8.48
CA ALA A 71 -3.31 5.71 9.60
C ALA A 71 -3.36 7.23 9.75
N ASP A 72 -4.47 7.70 10.31
CA ASP A 72 -4.69 9.08 10.71
C ASP A 72 -4.74 9.17 12.23
N ALA A 73 -4.15 10.25 12.82
CA ALA A 73 -4.27 10.54 14.25
C ALA A 73 -4.15 12.06 14.52
N LEU A 74 -4.35 12.45 15.79
CA LEU A 74 -4.20 13.83 16.25
C LEU A 74 -2.75 14.31 16.22
N ASP A 75 -1.79 13.40 16.42
CA ASP A 75 -0.37 13.67 16.38
C ASP A 75 0.37 12.68 15.46
N ALA A 76 1.52 13.11 14.95
CA ALA A 76 2.29 12.36 13.97
C ALA A 76 2.84 11.03 14.52
N ARG A 77 3.15 10.97 15.82
CA ARG A 77 3.68 9.75 16.45
C ARG A 77 2.61 8.68 16.59
N SER A 78 1.43 9.04 17.07
CA SER A 78 0.29 8.10 17.14
C SER A 78 -0.16 7.61 15.77
N ALA A 79 -0.10 8.49 14.73
CA ALA A 79 -0.35 8.10 13.36
C ALA A 79 0.69 7.09 12.85
N LEU A 80 1.99 7.33 13.15
CA LEU A 80 3.08 6.41 12.81
C LEU A 80 2.91 5.04 13.46
N ASP A 81 2.65 4.99 14.78
CA ASP A 81 2.45 3.74 15.51
C ASP A 81 1.31 2.92 14.91
N SER A 82 0.18 3.57 14.64
CA SER A 82 -1.00 2.92 14.05
C SER A 82 -0.75 2.46 12.60
N ALA A 83 -0.04 3.25 11.79
CA ALA A 83 0.32 2.87 10.42
C ALA A 83 1.30 1.70 10.42
N ALA A 84 2.30 1.70 11.31
CA ALA A 84 3.28 0.62 11.45
C ALA A 84 2.62 -0.69 11.88
N ASP A 85 1.66 -0.65 12.81
CA ASP A 85 0.92 -1.84 13.23
C ASP A 85 0.09 -2.44 12.07
N ARG A 86 -0.50 -1.59 11.20
CA ARG A 86 -1.21 -2.04 10.00
C ARG A 86 -0.23 -2.63 8.99
N TYR A 87 0.89 -1.96 8.75
CA TYR A 87 1.95 -2.42 7.87
C TYR A 87 2.51 -3.79 8.31
N GLU A 88 2.81 -3.99 9.59
CA GLU A 88 3.27 -5.27 10.13
C GLU A 88 2.24 -6.39 9.94
N ARG A 89 0.95 -6.10 10.16
CA ARG A 89 -0.13 -7.08 9.92
C ARG A 89 -0.19 -7.52 8.45
N GLN A 90 -0.04 -6.57 7.53
CA GLN A 90 -0.01 -6.87 6.10
C GLN A 90 1.22 -7.70 5.72
N LEU A 91 2.42 -7.37 6.26
CA LEU A 91 3.63 -8.16 6.05
C LEU A 91 3.46 -9.61 6.53
N ARG A 92 2.88 -9.82 7.71
CA ARG A 92 2.63 -11.17 8.25
C ARG A 92 1.67 -11.95 7.36
N ARG A 93 0.57 -11.32 6.91
CA ARG A 93 -0.36 -11.92 5.96
C ARG A 93 0.31 -12.33 4.65
N LEU A 94 1.14 -11.45 4.09
CA LEU A 94 1.91 -11.76 2.89
C LEU A 94 2.82 -12.97 3.11
N LYS A 95 3.60 -12.99 4.21
CA LYS A 95 4.48 -14.12 4.56
C LYS A 95 3.72 -15.43 4.68
N GLU A 96 2.59 -15.45 5.39
CA GLU A 96 1.75 -16.63 5.56
C GLU A 96 1.24 -17.16 4.22
N ARG A 97 0.75 -16.29 3.34
CA ARG A 97 0.28 -16.67 2.00
C ARG A 97 1.41 -17.18 1.12
N MET A 98 2.59 -16.56 1.17
CA MET A 98 3.76 -17.05 0.43
C MET A 98 4.17 -18.45 0.89
N ILE A 99 4.18 -18.72 2.20
CA ILE A 99 4.47 -20.04 2.75
C ILE A 99 3.41 -21.07 2.29
N GLN A 100 2.14 -20.71 2.29
CA GLN A 100 1.06 -21.59 1.81
C GLN A 100 1.20 -21.88 0.31
N ARG A 101 1.52 -20.88 -0.51
CA ARG A 101 1.75 -21.05 -1.97
C ARG A 101 2.95 -21.91 -2.28
N THR A 102 4.06 -21.79 -1.53
CA THR A 102 5.25 -22.64 -1.69
C THR A 102 4.91 -24.10 -1.39
N ARG A 103 3.93 -24.36 -0.53
CA ARG A 103 3.43 -25.72 -0.27
C ARG A 103 2.49 -26.25 -1.36
N THR A 104 1.93 -25.39 -2.19
CA THR A 104 0.85 -25.76 -3.12
C THR A 104 1.25 -25.65 -4.61
N ARG A 105 2.22 -24.81 -5.02
CA ARG A 105 2.75 -24.76 -6.41
C ARG A 105 3.84 -23.71 -6.63
N ASP A 106 4.79 -24.07 -7.54
CA ASP A 106 5.72 -23.19 -8.24
C ASP A 106 4.96 -22.24 -9.21
N HIS A 107 4.86 -20.95 -8.89
CA HIS A 107 4.54 -19.91 -9.88
C HIS A 107 5.34 -18.62 -9.66
N LYS A 108 5.91 -18.13 -10.76
CA LYS A 108 6.77 -16.96 -10.88
C LYS A 108 6.13 -15.67 -10.36
N ALA A 109 6.86 -14.98 -9.50
CA ALA A 109 6.59 -13.59 -9.11
C ALA A 109 6.80 -12.63 -10.30
N VAL A 110 5.99 -11.57 -10.33
CA VAL A 110 6.01 -10.57 -11.40
C VAL A 110 6.16 -9.19 -10.79
N ASP A 111 7.23 -8.48 -11.18
CA ASP A 111 7.51 -7.12 -10.74
C ASP A 111 6.60 -6.09 -11.40
N VAL A 112 5.89 -5.30 -10.61
CA VAL A 112 5.12 -4.13 -11.05
C VAL A 112 5.90 -2.88 -10.67
N VAL A 113 6.36 -2.13 -11.65
CA VAL A 113 7.01 -0.83 -11.47
C VAL A 113 5.94 0.26 -11.53
N ILE A 114 5.77 1.03 -10.46
CA ILE A 114 4.89 2.19 -10.40
C ILE A 114 5.75 3.44 -10.38
N GLU A 115 5.71 4.23 -11.44
CA GLU A 115 6.28 5.59 -11.46
C GLU A 115 5.18 6.62 -11.18
N PRO A 116 5.36 7.54 -10.22
CA PRO A 116 4.41 8.61 -9.94
C PRO A 116 4.67 9.81 -10.85
N THR A 117 3.66 10.25 -11.59
CA THR A 117 3.67 11.52 -12.33
C THR A 117 2.77 12.52 -11.60
N GLU A 118 3.31 13.70 -11.25
CA GLU A 118 2.56 14.78 -10.59
C GLU A 118 2.03 15.78 -11.63
N GLU A 119 0.71 16.01 -11.64
CA GLU A 119 0.07 17.15 -12.32
C GLU A 119 -0.96 17.83 -11.40
N GLN A 120 -1.04 19.18 -11.47
CA GLN A 120 -1.82 20.06 -10.57
C GLN A 120 -3.27 20.27 -11.06
N PRO A 121 -4.26 20.53 -10.15
CA PRO A 121 -5.69 20.49 -10.45
C PRO A 121 -6.40 21.84 -10.56
N ASP A 122 -7.55 21.87 -11.27
CA ASP A 122 -8.54 22.93 -11.38
C ASP A 122 -9.89 22.50 -10.73
N PRO A 123 -10.70 23.44 -10.13
CA PRO A 123 -11.80 23.12 -9.22
C PRO A 123 -13.14 22.83 -9.92
N GLY A 124 -13.43 21.62 -10.04
CA GLY A 124 -14.69 20.97 -10.43
C GLY A 124 -14.36 19.50 -10.44
N HIS A 125 -15.20 18.51 -10.36
CA HIS A 125 -14.83 17.08 -10.29
C HIS A 125 -13.77 16.70 -11.34
N ALA A 126 -12.58 17.25 -11.19
CA ALA A 126 -11.43 17.07 -12.06
C ALA A 126 -10.72 15.79 -11.68
N VAL A 127 -10.16 15.10 -12.65
CA VAL A 127 -9.19 14.03 -12.40
C VAL A 127 -7.95 14.68 -11.79
N VAL A 128 -7.89 14.69 -10.47
CA VAL A 128 -6.81 15.33 -9.70
C VAL A 128 -5.50 14.52 -9.71
N ARG A 129 -5.54 13.26 -10.15
CA ARG A 129 -4.36 12.41 -10.25
C ARG A 129 -4.55 11.34 -11.31
N THR A 130 -3.63 11.27 -12.26
CA THR A 130 -3.53 10.16 -13.22
C THR A 130 -2.33 9.30 -12.83
N LYS A 131 -2.54 7.99 -12.69
CA LYS A 131 -1.46 7.02 -12.49
C LYS A 131 -1.37 6.12 -13.71
N GLN A 132 -0.16 5.96 -14.24
CA GLN A 132 0.14 4.98 -15.28
C GLN A 132 1.03 3.91 -14.69
N PHE A 133 0.71 2.66 -14.90
CA PHE A 133 1.54 1.53 -14.47
C PHE A 133 1.50 0.43 -15.53
N ALA A 134 2.61 -0.27 -15.68
CA ALA A 134 2.69 -1.41 -16.57
C ALA A 134 1.88 -2.57 -15.97
N MET A 135 0.80 -2.95 -16.65
CA MET A 135 0.01 -4.12 -16.28
C MET A 135 0.61 -5.38 -16.87
N ARG A 136 0.85 -6.35 -16.00
CA ARG A 136 1.17 -7.71 -16.43
C ARG A 136 -0.02 -8.61 -16.15
N PRO A 137 -0.26 -9.65 -16.97
CA PRO A 137 -1.30 -10.61 -16.70
C PRO A 137 -1.11 -11.26 -15.33
N MET A 138 -2.17 -11.31 -14.52
CA MET A 138 -2.19 -11.99 -13.23
C MET A 138 -3.51 -12.73 -13.03
N ALA A 139 -3.51 -13.75 -12.17
CA ALA A 139 -4.73 -14.46 -11.80
C ALA A 139 -5.61 -13.63 -10.88
N THR A 140 -6.90 -13.93 -10.84
CA THR A 140 -7.86 -13.23 -9.96
C THR A 140 -7.45 -13.29 -8.48
N ASP A 141 -6.94 -14.43 -8.00
CA ASP A 141 -6.46 -14.58 -6.61
C ASP A 141 -5.26 -13.66 -6.31
N GLU A 142 -4.40 -13.44 -7.30
CA GLU A 142 -3.27 -12.53 -7.18
C GLU A 142 -3.74 -11.08 -7.09
N ALA A 143 -4.73 -10.69 -7.91
CA ALA A 143 -5.31 -9.36 -7.89
C ALA A 143 -6.02 -9.07 -6.55
N ILE A 144 -6.73 -10.06 -5.98
CA ILE A 144 -7.33 -9.96 -4.64
C ILE A 144 -6.26 -9.73 -3.58
N LEU A 145 -5.17 -10.49 -3.64
CA LEU A 145 -4.04 -10.33 -2.73
C LEU A 145 -3.43 -8.93 -2.83
N GLN A 146 -3.21 -8.42 -4.04
CA GLN A 146 -2.70 -7.06 -4.26
C GLN A 146 -3.64 -6.00 -3.70
N MET A 147 -4.94 -6.13 -3.94
CA MET A 147 -5.96 -5.24 -3.38
C MET A 147 -5.89 -5.18 -1.85
N GLU A 148 -5.83 -6.33 -1.19
CA GLU A 148 -5.76 -6.43 0.27
C GLU A 148 -4.44 -5.88 0.83
N MET A 149 -3.30 -6.17 0.17
CA MET A 149 -1.98 -5.71 0.62
C MET A 149 -1.81 -4.20 0.50
N LEU A 150 -2.43 -3.60 -0.52
CA LEU A 150 -2.47 -2.15 -0.72
C LEU A 150 -3.50 -1.46 0.21
N GLY A 151 -4.42 -2.21 0.82
CA GLY A 151 -5.54 -1.68 1.59
C GLY A 151 -6.52 -0.90 0.72
N HIS A 152 -6.69 -1.31 -0.51
CA HIS A 152 -7.64 -0.69 -1.44
C HIS A 152 -8.98 -1.43 -1.41
N ASP A 153 -10.06 -0.70 -1.68
CA ASP A 153 -11.41 -1.27 -1.82
C ASP A 153 -11.64 -1.88 -3.21
N PHE A 154 -10.77 -1.59 -4.17
CA PHE A 154 -10.80 -2.17 -5.52
C PHE A 154 -9.39 -2.26 -6.11
N PHE A 155 -9.22 -3.15 -7.10
CA PHE A 155 -7.98 -3.29 -7.85
C PHE A 155 -8.27 -3.60 -9.32
N PHE A 156 -7.70 -2.79 -10.23
CA PHE A 156 -7.81 -2.97 -11.67
C PHE A 156 -6.61 -3.75 -12.19
N PHE A 157 -6.84 -4.80 -12.96
CA PHE A 157 -5.78 -5.70 -13.43
C PHE A 157 -6.10 -6.29 -14.80
N PHE A 158 -5.12 -6.89 -15.45
CA PHE A 158 -5.31 -7.70 -16.64
C PHE A 158 -5.39 -9.17 -16.22
N ASN A 159 -6.57 -9.78 -16.39
CA ASN A 159 -6.82 -11.15 -15.99
C ASN A 159 -6.15 -12.12 -16.96
N ALA A 160 -5.24 -12.97 -16.46
CA ALA A 160 -4.49 -13.94 -17.27
C ALA A 160 -5.38 -15.08 -17.78
N GLU A 161 -6.51 -15.36 -17.14
CA GLU A 161 -7.42 -16.45 -17.49
C GLU A 161 -8.39 -16.02 -18.60
N SER A 162 -9.00 -14.84 -18.47
CA SER A 162 -9.95 -14.31 -19.45
C SER A 162 -9.30 -13.49 -20.56
N GLY A 163 -8.06 -13.01 -20.37
CA GLY A 163 -7.36 -12.12 -21.31
C GLY A 163 -7.99 -10.72 -21.38
N LYS A 164 -8.75 -10.32 -20.36
CA LYS A 164 -9.50 -9.06 -20.30
C LYS A 164 -9.05 -8.18 -19.14
N TYR A 165 -9.26 -6.87 -19.27
CA TYR A 165 -9.11 -5.97 -18.15
C TYR A 165 -10.26 -6.12 -17.18
N SER A 166 -9.96 -6.38 -15.92
CA SER A 166 -10.93 -6.74 -14.89
C SER A 166 -10.71 -5.90 -13.63
N VAL A 167 -11.74 -5.81 -12.80
CA VAL A 167 -11.70 -5.15 -11.50
C VAL A 167 -12.15 -6.12 -10.41
N VAL A 168 -11.32 -6.36 -9.40
CA VAL A 168 -11.77 -6.94 -8.13
C VAL A 168 -12.12 -5.83 -7.15
N TYR A 169 -13.16 -6.01 -6.36
CA TYR A 169 -13.60 -5.01 -5.38
C TYR A 169 -14.17 -5.66 -4.12
N SER A 170 -14.01 -4.98 -2.99
CA SER A 170 -14.58 -5.39 -1.71
C SER A 170 -16.06 -5.04 -1.66
N ARG A 171 -16.91 -6.02 -1.38
CA ARG A 171 -18.35 -5.86 -1.18
C ARG A 171 -18.65 -5.47 0.26
N ARG A 172 -19.81 -4.87 0.48
CA ARG A 172 -20.28 -4.47 1.83
C ARG A 172 -20.56 -5.66 2.76
N ASP A 173 -20.82 -6.83 2.19
CA ASP A 173 -21.05 -8.10 2.92
C ASP A 173 -19.73 -8.79 3.32
N GLY A 174 -18.57 -8.24 2.91
CA GLY A 174 -17.24 -8.76 3.20
C GLY A 174 -16.69 -9.71 2.14
N ASP A 175 -17.48 -10.05 1.14
CA ASP A 175 -17.06 -10.86 0.00
C ASP A 175 -16.32 -10.01 -1.06
N ILE A 176 -15.70 -10.66 -2.02
CA ILE A 176 -15.03 -10.02 -3.15
C ILE A 176 -15.88 -10.16 -4.42
N GLY A 177 -16.09 -9.06 -5.12
CA GLY A 177 -16.70 -9.04 -6.43
C GLY A 177 -15.67 -8.94 -7.54
N LEU A 178 -15.94 -9.56 -8.70
CA LEU A 178 -15.18 -9.42 -9.93
C LEU A 178 -16.08 -8.78 -10.99
N ILE A 179 -15.55 -7.75 -11.68
CA ILE A 179 -16.17 -7.10 -12.83
C ILE A 179 -15.28 -7.37 -14.04
N GLU A 180 -15.86 -7.97 -15.07
CA GLU A 180 -15.21 -8.20 -16.36
C GLU A 180 -16.07 -7.65 -17.50
N PRO A 181 -15.48 -7.10 -18.59
CA PRO A 181 -16.24 -6.76 -19.79
C PRO A 181 -16.74 -8.03 -20.48
N GLU A 182 -17.85 -7.94 -21.18
CA GLU A 182 -18.39 -9.02 -22.04
C GLU A 182 -17.47 -9.32 -23.24
#